data_d40a95510a8a1a5726dfe6ab09701f34
#
_entry.id   d40a95510a8a1a5726dfe6ab09701f34
#
_cell.length_a   1.000
_cell.length_b   1.000
_cell.length_c   1.000
_cell.angle_alpha   90.00
_cell.angle_beta   90.00
_cell.angle_gamma   90.00
#
_symmetry.space_group_name_H-M   'P 1'
#
loop_
_entity.id
_entity.type
_entity.pdbx_description
1 polymer ?
#
loop_
_entity_poly.entity_id
_entity_poly.type
_entity_poly.pdbx_seq_one_letter_code
_entity_poly.pdbx_strand_id
1 'polypeptide(L)'
;WGRTRIGLHSGRVIAGNVGGSGRQKYTALGDVVNTTARIESLNKQLGTRMLASAETVASAQSAQKWRSVGKFQLVGKAEGLEVFEAVGDDADPDELALFQQCLETCHSDVCVAEGMVRDYVQRYGEHKILSMHLRQAIRGEDSDVIILKKK
;
A
#
# COMPACT_ATOMS: atom_id res chain seq x y z
N TRP A 1 -24.38 -1.51 -1.10
CA TRP A 1 -23.42 -1.37 0.02
C TRP A 1 -22.04 -1.08 -0.56
N GLY A 2 -21.38 0.00 -0.09
CA GLY A 2 -20.04 0.36 -0.55
C GLY A 2 -18.97 -0.62 -0.06
N ARG A 3 -17.83 -0.70 -0.77
CA ARG A 3 -16.68 -1.49 -0.32
C ARG A 3 -15.96 -0.74 0.81
N THR A 4 -15.86 -1.34 1.99
CA THR A 4 -15.06 -0.81 3.10
C THR A 4 -13.58 -0.90 2.76
N ARG A 5 -12.84 0.19 3.04
CA ARG A 5 -11.39 0.25 2.95
C ARG A 5 -10.80 0.47 4.33
N ILE A 6 -9.66 -0.16 4.61
CA ILE A 6 -8.99 -0.11 5.91
C ILE A 6 -7.53 0.26 5.67
N GLY A 7 -7.05 1.28 6.39
CA GLY A 7 -5.64 1.63 6.48
C GLY A 7 -5.16 1.41 7.92
N LEU A 8 -4.01 0.77 8.08
CA LEU A 8 -3.39 0.50 9.38
C LEU A 8 -2.00 1.12 9.43
N HIS A 9 -1.74 1.87 10.49
CA HIS A 9 -0.41 2.43 10.76
C HIS A 9 -0.17 2.54 12.24
N SER A 10 1.03 2.18 12.69
CA SER A 10 1.43 2.19 14.09
C SER A 10 2.37 3.36 14.36
N GLY A 11 2.22 4.00 15.52
CA GLY A 11 3.12 5.07 15.95
C GLY A 11 2.57 5.85 17.14
N ARG A 12 3.32 6.86 17.59
CA ARG A 12 2.96 7.68 18.74
C ARG A 12 1.90 8.72 18.37
N VAL A 13 0.86 8.83 19.18
CA VAL A 13 -0.21 9.82 19.05
C VAL A 13 -0.40 10.58 20.37
N ILE A 14 -0.91 11.79 20.27
CA ILE A 14 -1.42 12.55 21.39
C ILE A 14 -2.93 12.36 21.40
N ALA A 15 -3.49 11.73 22.43
CA ALA A 15 -4.91 11.55 22.58
C ALA A 15 -5.44 12.44 23.70
N GLY A 16 -6.55 13.13 23.46
CA GLY A 16 -7.14 14.03 24.42
C GLY A 16 -8.39 14.74 23.92
N ASN A 17 -8.97 15.55 24.81
CA ASN A 17 -10.10 16.40 24.46
C ASN A 17 -9.61 17.64 23.71
N VAL A 18 -10.13 17.84 22.51
CA VAL A 18 -9.85 19.01 21.67
C VAL A 18 -11.18 19.76 21.43
N GLY A 19 -11.18 21.07 21.69
CA GLY A 19 -12.35 21.94 21.48
C GLY A 19 -12.38 23.11 22.45
N GLY A 20 -13.29 24.06 22.20
CA GLY A 20 -13.56 25.21 23.06
C GLY A 20 -14.74 24.96 24.00
N SER A 21 -15.14 26.01 24.74
CA SER A 21 -16.16 26.03 25.81
C SER A 21 -17.59 25.68 25.36
N GLY A 22 -17.80 24.69 24.55
CA GLY A 22 -19.16 24.26 24.15
C GLY A 22 -19.16 22.95 23.37
N ARG A 23 -18.03 22.54 22.81
CA ARG A 23 -17.87 21.27 22.11
C ARG A 23 -16.48 20.72 22.37
N GLN A 24 -16.39 19.69 23.17
CA GLN A 24 -15.17 18.91 23.35
C GLN A 24 -15.32 17.59 22.61
N LYS A 25 -14.31 17.24 21.82
CA LYS A 25 -14.23 15.95 21.13
C LYS A 25 -12.95 15.26 21.55
N TYR A 26 -13.07 14.07 22.11
CA TYR A 26 -11.91 13.23 22.36
C TYR A 26 -11.40 12.71 21.02
N THR A 27 -10.15 12.97 20.72
CA THR A 27 -9.54 12.61 19.43
C THR A 27 -8.05 12.34 19.60
N ALA A 28 -7.49 11.64 18.61
CA ALA A 28 -6.06 11.43 18.46
C ALA A 28 -5.49 12.45 17.47
N LEU A 29 -4.37 13.04 17.83
CA LEU A 29 -3.62 14.00 17.02
C LEU A 29 -2.21 13.46 16.77
N GLY A 30 -1.69 13.73 15.60
CA GLY A 30 -0.33 13.37 15.21
C GLY A 30 -0.22 13.02 13.73
N ASP A 31 1.01 12.99 13.25
CA ASP A 31 1.31 12.63 11.88
C ASP A 31 0.90 11.18 11.55
N VAL A 32 0.93 10.30 12.53
CA VAL A 32 0.45 8.90 12.43
C VAL A 32 -1.01 8.84 11.98
N VAL A 33 -1.87 9.69 12.54
CA VAL A 33 -3.31 9.74 12.17
C VAL A 33 -3.48 10.12 10.69
N ASN A 34 -2.73 11.14 10.25
CA ASN A 34 -2.75 11.60 8.87
C ASN A 34 -2.20 10.53 7.91
N THR A 35 -1.13 9.86 8.30
CA THR A 35 -0.52 8.76 7.54
C THR A 35 -1.51 7.60 7.39
N THR A 36 -2.19 7.21 8.46
CA THR A 36 -3.24 6.18 8.46
C THR A 36 -4.36 6.52 7.45
N ALA A 37 -4.86 7.75 7.46
CA ALA A 37 -5.88 8.19 6.52
C ALA A 37 -5.41 8.17 5.06
N ARG A 38 -4.13 8.44 4.81
CA ARG A 38 -3.53 8.36 3.47
C ARG A 38 -3.38 6.91 3.00
N ILE A 39 -2.99 5.98 3.90
CA ILE A 39 -2.96 4.54 3.61
C ILE A 39 -4.38 4.03 3.30
N GLU A 40 -5.41 4.46 4.05
CA GLU A 40 -6.81 4.13 3.73
C GLU A 40 -7.14 4.59 2.31
N SER A 41 -6.84 5.83 1.98
CA SER A 41 -7.13 6.43 0.67
C SER A 41 -6.37 5.74 -0.47
N LEU A 42 -5.17 5.20 -0.21
CA LEU A 42 -4.36 4.46 -1.17
C LEU A 42 -5.07 3.19 -1.66
N ASN A 43 -5.87 2.53 -0.82
CA ASN A 43 -6.68 1.37 -1.23
C ASN A 43 -7.53 1.65 -2.48
N LYS A 44 -8.05 2.87 -2.63
CA LYS A 44 -8.87 3.24 -3.80
C LYS A 44 -8.03 3.22 -5.08
N GLN A 45 -6.79 3.66 -5.00
CA GLN A 45 -5.89 3.75 -6.16
C GLN A 45 -5.38 2.37 -6.55
N LEU A 46 -5.00 1.55 -5.57
CA LEU A 46 -4.48 0.21 -5.77
C LEU A 46 -5.57 -0.83 -6.05
N GLY A 47 -6.82 -0.54 -5.70
CA GLY A 47 -7.93 -1.48 -5.82
C GLY A 47 -8.01 -2.50 -4.69
N THR A 48 -7.28 -2.27 -3.61
CA THR A 48 -7.18 -3.12 -2.42
C THR A 48 -8.27 -2.81 -1.40
N ARG A 49 -8.37 -3.61 -0.34
CA ARG A 49 -9.35 -3.44 0.75
C ARG A 49 -8.70 -3.09 2.08
N MET A 50 -7.55 -3.68 2.39
CA MET A 50 -6.82 -3.46 3.63
C MET A 50 -5.34 -3.31 3.32
N LEU A 51 -4.78 -2.18 3.75
CA LEU A 51 -3.35 -1.88 3.66
C LEU A 51 -2.78 -1.55 5.02
N ALA A 52 -1.54 -1.96 5.26
CA ALA A 52 -0.80 -1.65 6.47
C ALA A 52 0.61 -1.15 6.13
N SER A 53 1.18 -0.31 6.99
CA SER A 53 2.60 0.03 6.91
C SER A 53 3.50 -1.09 7.40
N ALA A 54 4.76 -1.09 6.96
CA ALA A 54 5.77 -2.08 7.37
C ALA A 54 5.90 -2.18 8.89
N GLU A 55 5.90 -1.03 9.60
CA GLU A 55 5.99 -1.01 11.07
C GLU A 55 4.81 -1.72 11.74
N THR A 56 3.62 -1.56 11.16
CA THR A 56 2.41 -2.23 11.68
C THR A 56 2.50 -3.73 11.45
N VAL A 57 2.90 -4.16 10.26
CA VAL A 57 3.04 -5.58 9.93
C VAL A 57 4.11 -6.24 10.79
N ALA A 58 5.26 -5.58 10.97
CA ALA A 58 6.37 -6.10 11.78
C ALA A 58 6.02 -6.22 13.27
N SER A 59 5.17 -5.33 13.79
CA SER A 59 4.73 -5.36 15.18
C SER A 59 3.50 -6.23 15.43
N ALA A 60 2.80 -6.65 14.38
CA ALA A 60 1.59 -7.45 14.50
C ALA A 60 1.93 -8.91 14.86
N GLN A 61 1.49 -9.36 16.01
CA GLN A 61 1.50 -10.78 16.40
C GLN A 61 0.24 -11.48 15.87
N SER A 62 0.07 -11.47 14.57
CA SER A 62 -1.16 -11.94 13.89
C SER A 62 -0.84 -13.04 12.89
N ALA A 63 -1.74 -14.01 12.76
CA ALA A 63 -1.71 -15.02 11.70
C ALA A 63 -2.07 -14.46 10.31
N GLN A 64 -2.47 -13.19 10.22
CA GLN A 64 -2.80 -12.52 8.96
C GLN A 64 -1.60 -12.58 8.00
N LYS A 65 -1.85 -13.09 6.79
CA LYS A 65 -0.85 -13.08 5.71
C LYS A 65 -0.83 -11.70 5.05
N TRP A 66 0.38 -11.23 4.76
CA TRP A 66 0.61 -9.95 4.11
C TRP A 66 1.48 -10.13 2.87
N ARG A 67 1.22 -9.37 1.82
CA ARG A 67 2.13 -9.24 0.67
C ARG A 67 2.59 -7.80 0.52
N SER A 68 3.86 -7.60 0.19
CA SER A 68 4.35 -6.26 -0.13
C SER A 68 3.70 -5.77 -1.42
N VAL A 69 3.27 -4.52 -1.43
CA VAL A 69 2.75 -3.84 -2.61
C VAL A 69 3.69 -2.74 -3.09
N GLY A 70 4.86 -2.63 -2.45
CA GLY A 70 5.92 -1.70 -2.78
C GLY A 70 5.94 -0.45 -1.88
N LYS A 71 6.78 0.51 -2.25
CA LYS A 71 6.94 1.78 -1.53
C LYS A 71 6.17 2.89 -2.21
N PHE A 72 5.47 3.70 -1.41
CA PHE A 72 4.65 4.81 -1.90
C PHE A 72 5.01 6.10 -1.19
N GLN A 73 5.30 7.14 -1.95
CA GLN A 73 5.40 8.49 -1.39
C GLN A 73 4.00 9.08 -1.21
N LEU A 74 3.56 9.10 0.04
CA LEU A 74 2.27 9.66 0.40
C LEU A 74 2.31 11.19 0.31
N VAL A 75 1.19 11.81 -0.10
CA VAL A 75 1.10 13.27 -0.25
C VAL A 75 1.55 13.99 1.03
N GLY A 76 2.56 14.87 0.93
CA GLY A 76 3.12 15.62 2.06
C GLY A 76 4.07 14.81 2.95
N LYS A 77 4.61 13.69 2.47
CA LYS A 77 5.73 12.96 3.05
C LYS A 77 6.95 13.08 2.14
N ALA A 78 8.12 13.26 2.72
CA ALA A 78 9.38 13.33 1.97
C ALA A 78 9.88 11.92 1.61
N GLU A 79 9.61 10.94 2.46
CA GLU A 79 10.09 9.57 2.32
C GLU A 79 8.99 8.63 1.83
N GLY A 80 9.39 7.61 1.05
CA GLY A 80 8.52 6.52 0.65
C GLY A 80 8.21 5.60 1.83
N LEU A 81 6.94 5.26 2.00
CA LEU A 81 6.46 4.30 2.99
C LEU A 81 6.24 2.96 2.33
N GLU A 82 6.85 1.91 2.86
CA GLU A 82 6.58 0.55 2.44
C GLU A 82 5.21 0.10 2.96
N VAL A 83 4.41 -0.45 2.05
CA VAL A 83 3.01 -0.80 2.31
C VAL A 83 2.75 -2.25 1.96
N PHE A 84 1.93 -2.89 2.75
CA PHE A 84 1.53 -4.29 2.63
C PHE A 84 0.01 -4.40 2.49
N GLU A 85 -0.43 -5.32 1.65
CA GLU A 85 -1.83 -5.71 1.51
C GLU A 85 -2.11 -6.96 2.33
N ALA A 86 -3.23 -6.97 3.05
CA ALA A 86 -3.75 -8.18 3.68
C ALA A 86 -4.30 -9.11 2.61
N VAL A 87 -3.82 -10.35 2.57
CA VAL A 87 -4.31 -11.39 1.66
C VAL A 87 -5.18 -12.40 2.40
N GLY A 88 -6.16 -12.98 1.72
CA GLY A 88 -7.03 -14.00 2.32
C GLY A 88 -6.28 -15.30 2.62
N ASP A 89 -6.86 -16.14 3.47
CA ASP A 89 -6.30 -17.45 3.79
C ASP A 89 -6.34 -18.40 2.60
N ASP A 90 -7.27 -18.17 1.69
CA ASP A 90 -7.51 -18.87 0.42
C ASP A 90 -6.68 -18.36 -0.75
N ALA A 91 -5.77 -17.40 -0.50
CA ALA A 91 -4.91 -16.85 -1.55
C ALA A 91 -4.00 -17.94 -2.13
N ASP A 92 -3.95 -18.01 -3.46
CA ASP A 92 -3.13 -18.96 -4.20
C ASP A 92 -1.63 -18.66 -3.96
N PRO A 93 -0.86 -19.61 -3.40
CA PRO A 93 0.58 -19.41 -3.17
C PRO A 93 1.37 -19.12 -4.44
N ASP A 94 0.99 -19.73 -5.57
CA ASP A 94 1.66 -19.55 -6.85
C ASP A 94 1.40 -18.13 -7.41
N GLU A 95 0.17 -17.63 -7.24
CA GLU A 95 -0.18 -16.23 -7.56
C GLU A 95 0.65 -15.26 -6.72
N LEU A 96 0.73 -15.47 -5.41
CA LEU A 96 1.49 -14.61 -4.51
C LEU A 96 2.98 -14.59 -4.84
N ALA A 97 3.56 -15.77 -5.14
CA ALA A 97 4.97 -15.88 -5.52
C ALA A 97 5.25 -15.16 -6.85
N LEU A 98 4.42 -15.38 -7.88
CA LEU A 98 4.57 -14.71 -9.17
C LEU A 98 4.37 -13.21 -9.07
N PHE A 99 3.40 -12.75 -8.27
CA PHE A 99 3.18 -11.34 -8.00
C PHE A 99 4.44 -10.68 -7.41
N GLN A 100 5.03 -11.31 -6.40
CA GLN A 100 6.23 -10.78 -5.74
C GLN A 100 7.42 -10.73 -6.72
N GLN A 101 7.62 -11.77 -7.52
CA GLN A 101 8.66 -11.77 -8.56
C GLN A 101 8.45 -10.67 -9.61
N CYS A 102 7.22 -10.47 -10.08
CA CYS A 102 6.89 -9.38 -11.00
C CYS A 102 7.23 -8.01 -10.38
N LEU A 103 6.88 -7.80 -9.10
CA LEU A 103 7.14 -6.55 -8.40
C LEU A 103 8.63 -6.25 -8.30
N GLU A 104 9.44 -7.23 -7.88
CA GLU A 104 10.88 -7.11 -7.76
C GLU A 104 11.56 -6.88 -9.12
N THR A 105 11.09 -7.59 -10.16
CA THR A 105 11.65 -7.47 -11.50
C THR A 105 11.33 -6.11 -12.13
N CYS A 106 10.20 -5.47 -11.80
CA CYS A 106 9.90 -4.11 -12.24
C CYS A 106 10.97 -3.09 -11.80
N HIS A 107 11.71 -3.37 -10.73
CA HIS A 107 12.76 -2.48 -10.21
C HIS A 107 14.18 -2.87 -10.67
N SER A 108 14.34 -4.01 -11.34
CA SER A 108 15.66 -4.49 -11.78
C SER A 108 15.79 -4.60 -13.29
N ASP A 109 14.79 -5.11 -14.00
CA ASP A 109 14.81 -5.33 -15.44
C ASP A 109 13.42 -5.15 -16.05
N VAL A 110 13.20 -4.00 -16.67
CA VAL A 110 11.91 -3.63 -17.27
C VAL A 110 11.50 -4.56 -18.41
N CYS A 111 12.47 -5.00 -19.25
CA CYS A 111 12.17 -5.86 -20.38
C CYS A 111 11.67 -7.24 -19.92
N VAL A 112 12.31 -7.80 -18.89
CA VAL A 112 11.89 -9.07 -18.29
C VAL A 112 10.55 -8.88 -17.56
N ALA A 113 10.38 -7.76 -16.82
CA ALA A 113 9.16 -7.45 -16.10
C ALA A 113 7.93 -7.37 -17.01
N GLU A 114 8.04 -6.79 -18.20
CA GLU A 114 6.92 -6.75 -19.16
C GLU A 114 6.43 -8.15 -19.55
N GLY A 115 7.35 -9.08 -19.79
CA GLY A 115 7.02 -10.47 -20.09
C GLY A 115 6.31 -11.14 -18.90
N MET A 116 6.90 -11.02 -17.70
CA MET A 116 6.36 -11.62 -16.49
C MET A 116 4.98 -11.07 -16.10
N VAL A 117 4.78 -9.74 -16.19
CA VAL A 117 3.47 -9.12 -15.91
C VAL A 117 2.44 -9.55 -16.95
N ARG A 118 2.82 -9.72 -18.20
CA ARG A 118 1.92 -10.27 -19.23
C ARG A 118 1.47 -11.68 -18.90
N ASP A 119 2.40 -12.55 -18.50
CA ASP A 119 2.11 -13.93 -18.09
C ASP A 119 1.21 -13.96 -16.85
N TYR A 120 1.47 -13.07 -15.88
CA TYR A 120 0.63 -12.91 -14.71
C TYR A 120 -0.82 -12.54 -15.11
N VAL A 121 -0.97 -11.54 -15.98
CA VAL A 121 -2.30 -11.08 -16.44
C VAL A 121 -3.06 -12.18 -17.19
N GLN A 122 -2.37 -13.00 -17.98
CA GLN A 122 -2.99 -14.13 -18.66
C GLN A 122 -3.54 -15.19 -17.71
N ARG A 123 -2.86 -15.43 -16.57
CA ARG A 123 -3.24 -16.46 -15.60
C ARG A 123 -4.26 -15.98 -14.58
N TYR A 124 -4.06 -14.76 -14.06
CA TYR A 124 -4.77 -14.26 -12.88
C TYR A 124 -5.61 -12.99 -13.15
N GLY A 125 -5.50 -12.42 -14.34
CA GLY A 125 -6.18 -11.18 -14.71
C GLY A 125 -5.40 -9.91 -14.39
N GLU A 126 -5.98 -8.77 -14.75
CA GLU A 126 -5.34 -7.46 -14.54
C GLU A 126 -5.14 -7.14 -13.06
N HIS A 127 -3.92 -6.68 -12.72
CA HIS A 127 -3.58 -6.25 -11.38
C HIS A 127 -3.06 -4.81 -11.36
N LYS A 128 -3.79 -3.91 -10.68
CA LYS A 128 -3.50 -2.48 -10.69
C LYS A 128 -2.11 -2.14 -10.15
N ILE A 129 -1.67 -2.83 -9.11
CA ILE A 129 -0.37 -2.59 -8.48
C ILE A 129 0.74 -2.90 -9.49
N LEU A 130 0.74 -4.08 -10.09
CA LEU A 130 1.74 -4.47 -11.10
C LEU A 130 1.75 -3.51 -12.29
N SER A 131 0.57 -3.10 -12.77
CA SER A 131 0.45 -2.13 -13.85
C SER A 131 1.02 -0.75 -13.47
N MET A 132 0.93 -0.34 -12.21
CA MET A 132 1.51 0.93 -11.73
C MET A 132 3.03 0.85 -11.67
N HIS A 133 3.60 -0.21 -11.08
CA HIS A 133 5.05 -0.40 -11.00
C HIS A 133 5.68 -0.54 -12.39
N LEU A 134 5.08 -1.35 -13.26
CA LEU A 134 5.56 -1.51 -14.63
C LEU A 134 5.55 -0.18 -15.41
N ARG A 135 4.49 0.61 -15.29
CA ARG A 135 4.42 1.94 -15.94
C ARG A 135 5.50 2.90 -15.45
N GLN A 136 5.81 2.87 -14.16
CA GLN A 136 6.87 3.68 -13.59
C GLN A 136 8.23 3.24 -14.12
N ALA A 137 8.50 1.94 -14.12
CA ALA A 137 9.71 1.35 -14.64
C ALA A 137 9.95 1.70 -16.13
N ILE A 138 8.91 1.59 -16.97
CA ILE A 138 8.96 1.97 -18.41
C ILE A 138 9.30 3.46 -18.60
N ARG A 139 8.88 4.34 -17.68
CA ARG A 139 9.19 5.77 -17.74
C ARG A 139 10.63 6.10 -17.35
N GLY A 140 11.40 5.12 -16.90
CA GLY A 140 12.78 5.32 -16.45
C GLY A 140 12.87 6.18 -15.19
N GLU A 141 11.79 6.22 -14.39
CA GLU A 141 11.82 6.82 -13.06
C GLU A 141 12.59 5.85 -12.16
N ASP A 142 13.89 6.10 -11.99
CA ASP A 142 14.87 5.24 -11.27
C ASP A 142 14.65 5.31 -9.74
N SER A 143 13.44 5.02 -9.31
CA SER A 143 13.01 5.04 -7.92
C SER A 143 12.12 3.83 -7.64
N ASP A 144 12.45 3.10 -6.57
CA ASP A 144 11.60 2.05 -6.02
C ASP A 144 10.32 2.60 -5.34
N VAL A 145 10.15 3.93 -5.36
CA VAL A 145 9.06 4.65 -4.71
C VAL A 145 8.06 5.18 -5.73
N ILE A 146 6.81 4.75 -5.66
CA ILE A 146 5.72 5.32 -6.47
C ILE A 146 5.26 6.66 -5.89
N ILE A 147 5.39 7.73 -6.67
CA ILE A 147 4.93 9.06 -6.29
C ILE A 147 3.45 9.22 -6.66
N LEU A 148 2.62 9.42 -5.65
CA LEU A 148 1.18 9.63 -5.83
C LEU A 148 0.90 11.12 -6.10
N LYS A 149 0.48 11.44 -7.32
CA LYS A 149 0.05 12.81 -7.66
C LYS A 149 -1.32 13.11 -7.03
N LYS A 150 -1.45 14.30 -6.43
CA LYS A 150 -2.73 14.81 -5.96
C LYS A 150 -3.66 15.00 -7.18
N LYS A 151 -4.86 14.38 -7.14
CA LYS A 151 -5.93 14.71 -8.10
C LYS A 151 -6.56 16.02 -7.77
#